data_2492ad9ee46a69d2dd05d18737e00636
#
_entry.id   2492ad9ee46a69d2dd05d18737e00636
#
_cell.length_a   1.000
_cell.length_b   1.000
_cell.length_c   1.000
_cell.angle_alpha   90.00
_cell.angle_beta   90.00
_cell.angle_gamma   90.00
#
_symmetry.space_group_name_H-M   'P 1'
#
loop_
_entity.id
_entity.type
_entity.pdbx_description
1 polymer ?
#
loop_
_entity_poly.entity_id
_entity_poly.type
_entity_poly.pdbx_seq_one_letter_code
_entity_poly.pdbx_strand_id
1 'polypeptide(L)'
;MQKTNRDYPFIHNNEIIEWDIKSANTSLMRYYGLQPDKVIDKLASMPKSQREISVGKLMRKDKDFAKSLEESFNKIIQEFMDTNNLTWDDIVSVKKDAVFVKNHGIQKSEFGAVHFIPKNQYKHVLLLPKYEIYISNEKTDVK
;
A
#
# COMPACT_ATOMS: atom_id res chain seq x y z
N MET A 1 -2.71 -6.25 7.60
CA MET A 1 -4.02 -5.59 7.42
C MET A 1 -4.48 -5.58 5.95
N GLN A 2 -4.38 -6.69 5.26
CA GLN A 2 -4.97 -6.79 3.93
C GLN A 2 -6.46 -7.09 4.09
N LYS A 3 -7.32 -6.20 3.62
CA LYS A 3 -8.76 -6.30 3.86
C LYS A 3 -9.56 -5.60 2.78
N THR A 4 -10.60 -6.25 2.30
CA THR A 4 -11.53 -5.69 1.32
C THR A 4 -12.85 -5.35 2.00
N ASN A 5 -13.36 -4.15 1.74
CA ASN A 5 -14.66 -3.75 2.26
C ASN A 5 -15.77 -4.38 1.39
N ARG A 6 -16.44 -5.36 1.93
CA ARG A 6 -17.49 -6.08 1.22
C ARG A 6 -18.90 -5.57 1.52
N ASP A 7 -19.02 -4.48 2.26
CA ASP A 7 -20.31 -3.82 2.49
C ASP A 7 -20.87 -3.25 1.18
N TYR A 8 -19.96 -2.96 0.23
CA TYR A 8 -20.32 -2.44 -1.09
C TYR A 8 -19.86 -3.41 -2.18
N PRO A 9 -20.64 -4.46 -2.50
CA PRO A 9 -20.22 -5.46 -3.49
C PRO A 9 -20.10 -4.91 -4.90
N PHE A 10 -20.80 -3.81 -5.19
CA PHE A 10 -20.71 -3.10 -6.46
C PHE A 10 -20.69 -1.59 -6.21
N ILE A 11 -19.65 -0.93 -6.72
CA ILE A 11 -19.49 0.52 -6.64
C ILE A 11 -19.52 1.06 -8.06
N HIS A 12 -20.46 1.99 -8.31
CA HIS A 12 -20.72 2.52 -9.64
C HIS A 12 -20.56 4.04 -9.65
N ASN A 13 -19.84 4.56 -10.64
CA ASN A 13 -19.68 5.99 -10.91
C ASN A 13 -19.18 6.80 -9.70
N ASN A 14 -18.16 6.29 -9.02
CA ASN A 14 -17.50 6.97 -7.91
C ASN A 14 -16.05 7.31 -8.28
N GLU A 15 -15.41 8.14 -7.48
CA GLU A 15 -13.98 8.37 -7.57
C GLU A 15 -13.26 7.41 -6.64
N ILE A 16 -12.46 6.51 -7.21
CA ILE A 16 -11.68 5.53 -6.45
C ILE A 16 -10.23 5.70 -6.85
N ILE A 17 -9.38 6.03 -5.89
CA ILE A 17 -7.96 6.25 -6.12
C ILE A 17 -7.16 5.19 -5.37
N GLU A 18 -6.25 4.55 -6.11
CA GLU A 18 -5.27 3.62 -5.56
C GLU A 18 -4.05 4.40 -5.10
N TRP A 19 -3.85 4.48 -3.79
CA TRP A 19 -2.69 5.12 -3.17
C TRP A 19 -1.65 4.07 -2.83
N ASP A 20 -0.55 4.04 -3.57
CA ASP A 20 0.54 3.08 -3.41
C ASP A 20 1.72 3.68 -2.69
N ILE A 21 2.41 2.87 -1.89
CA ILE A 21 3.66 3.28 -1.24
C ILE A 21 4.81 3.11 -2.23
N LYS A 22 5.50 4.21 -2.52
CA LYS A 22 6.68 4.18 -3.39
C LYS A 22 7.86 3.50 -2.70
N SER A 23 8.46 2.50 -3.36
CA SER A 23 9.60 1.75 -2.83
C SER A 23 9.37 1.32 -1.38
N ALA A 24 8.27 0.61 -1.15
CA ALA A 24 7.72 0.37 0.18
C ALA A 24 8.73 -0.24 1.17
N ASN A 25 9.44 -1.30 0.77
CA ASN A 25 10.35 -1.99 1.68
C ASN A 25 11.45 -1.06 2.22
N THR A 26 12.16 -0.36 1.34
CA THR A 26 13.25 0.53 1.75
C THR A 26 12.76 1.77 2.47
N SER A 27 11.66 2.35 2.04
CA SER A 27 11.09 3.54 2.69
C SER A 27 10.60 3.23 4.11
N LEU A 28 9.99 2.07 4.33
CA LEU A 28 9.56 1.62 5.65
C LEU A 28 10.74 1.30 6.56
N MET A 29 11.80 0.69 6.01
CA MET A 29 13.02 0.45 6.77
C MET A 29 13.63 1.76 7.29
N ARG A 30 13.64 2.82 6.47
CA ARG A 30 14.14 4.14 6.90
C ARG A 30 13.24 4.77 7.95
N TYR A 31 11.94 4.79 7.69
CA TYR A 31 10.99 5.48 8.56
C TYR A 31 10.95 4.85 9.97
N TYR A 32 10.97 3.54 10.04
CA TYR A 32 10.90 2.81 11.31
C TYR A 32 12.27 2.35 11.86
N GLY A 33 13.36 2.67 11.16
CA GLY A 33 14.71 2.31 11.61
C GLY A 33 14.96 0.81 11.71
N LEU A 34 14.49 0.04 10.72
CA LEU A 34 14.54 -1.43 10.77
C LEU A 34 15.85 -2.04 10.32
N GLN A 35 16.70 -1.25 9.65
CA GLN A 35 18.01 -1.66 9.17
C GLN A 35 18.97 -0.44 9.24
N PRO A 36 20.28 -0.67 9.32
CA PRO A 36 21.24 0.43 9.20
C PRO A 36 21.15 1.13 7.85
N ASP A 37 21.39 2.44 7.81
CA ASP A 37 21.34 3.23 6.58
C ASP A 37 22.20 2.66 5.46
N LYS A 38 23.36 2.11 5.78
CA LYS A 38 24.28 1.48 4.83
C LYS A 38 23.59 0.31 4.09
N VAL A 39 22.84 -0.51 4.80
CA VAL A 39 22.09 -1.62 4.22
C VAL A 39 20.96 -1.10 3.33
N ILE A 40 20.23 -0.10 3.82
CA ILE A 40 19.10 0.48 3.07
C ILE A 40 19.60 1.14 1.78
N ASP A 41 20.69 1.90 1.84
CA ASP A 41 21.27 2.56 0.67
C ASP A 41 21.68 1.54 -0.40
N LYS A 42 22.28 0.43 0.02
CA LYS A 42 22.65 -0.65 -0.88
C LYS A 42 21.43 -1.27 -1.56
N LEU A 43 20.38 -1.54 -0.79
CA LEU A 43 19.13 -2.06 -1.34
C LEU A 43 18.47 -1.08 -2.30
N ALA A 44 18.42 0.20 -1.94
CA ALA A 44 17.80 1.24 -2.76
C ALA A 44 18.51 1.46 -4.09
N SER A 45 19.82 1.15 -4.18
CA SER A 45 20.60 1.27 -5.40
C SER A 45 20.38 0.11 -6.39
N MET A 46 19.75 -0.97 -5.96
CA MET A 46 19.50 -2.14 -6.80
C MET A 46 18.28 -1.94 -7.71
N PRO A 47 18.24 -2.62 -8.87
CA PRO A 47 17.00 -2.75 -9.64
C PRO A 47 15.89 -3.37 -8.80
N LYS A 48 14.64 -3.03 -9.08
CA LYS A 48 13.48 -3.44 -8.27
C LYS A 48 13.42 -4.95 -8.00
N SER A 49 13.57 -5.77 -9.04
CA SER A 49 13.50 -7.23 -8.91
C SER A 49 14.60 -7.79 -8.01
N GLN A 50 15.82 -7.29 -8.16
CA GLN A 50 16.96 -7.71 -7.35
C GLN A 50 16.79 -7.25 -5.90
N ARG A 51 16.28 -6.05 -5.68
CA ARG A 51 15.98 -5.50 -4.36
C ARG A 51 14.97 -6.36 -3.61
N GLU A 52 13.88 -6.76 -4.27
CA GLU A 52 12.85 -7.60 -3.66
C GLU A 52 13.40 -8.98 -3.26
N ILE A 53 14.23 -9.58 -4.09
CA ILE A 53 14.90 -10.85 -3.77
C ILE A 53 15.83 -10.69 -2.55
N SER A 54 16.59 -9.60 -2.51
CA SER A 54 17.51 -9.31 -1.40
C SER A 54 16.78 -9.09 -0.08
N VAL A 55 15.66 -8.35 -0.10
CA VAL A 55 14.81 -8.17 1.07
C VAL A 55 14.25 -9.52 1.55
N GLY A 56 13.78 -10.35 0.63
CA GLY A 56 13.30 -11.69 0.96
C GLY A 56 14.37 -12.55 1.64
N LYS A 57 15.62 -12.46 1.20
CA LYS A 57 16.75 -13.14 1.84
C LYS A 57 17.00 -12.64 3.26
N LEU A 58 16.98 -11.33 3.48
CA LEU A 58 17.11 -10.74 4.80
C LEU A 58 16.01 -11.22 5.75
N MET A 59 14.77 -11.26 5.27
CA MET A 59 13.63 -11.73 6.06
C MET A 59 13.77 -13.21 6.47
N ARG A 60 14.31 -14.03 5.61
CA ARG A 60 14.56 -15.45 5.91
C ARG A 60 15.69 -15.64 6.94
N LYS A 61 16.70 -14.79 6.90
CA LYS A 61 17.84 -14.84 7.85
C LYS A 61 17.49 -14.27 9.22
N ASP A 62 16.67 -13.23 9.26
CA ASP A 62 16.33 -12.50 10.48
C ASP A 62 14.81 -12.45 10.63
N LYS A 63 14.28 -13.31 11.47
CA LYS A 63 12.83 -13.43 11.72
C LYS A 63 12.27 -12.23 12.46
N ASP A 64 13.05 -11.60 13.33
CA ASP A 64 12.62 -10.41 14.04
C ASP A 64 12.49 -9.23 13.07
N PHE A 65 13.43 -9.08 12.15
CA PHE A 65 13.34 -8.09 11.08
C PHE A 65 12.11 -8.35 10.20
N ALA A 66 11.88 -9.60 9.80
CA ALA A 66 10.74 -9.97 8.97
C ALA A 66 9.42 -9.56 9.63
N LYS A 67 9.27 -9.86 10.93
CA LYS A 67 8.09 -9.48 11.70
C LYS A 67 7.94 -7.97 11.80
N SER A 68 9.01 -7.27 12.09
CA SER A 68 9.01 -5.79 12.19
C SER A 68 8.63 -5.14 10.87
N LEU A 69 9.13 -5.66 9.75
CA LEU A 69 8.79 -5.13 8.43
C LEU A 69 7.30 -5.35 8.11
N GLU A 70 6.76 -6.53 8.38
CA GLU A 70 5.34 -6.81 8.19
C GLU A 70 4.46 -5.90 9.05
N GLU A 71 4.82 -5.72 10.32
CA GLU A 71 4.11 -4.82 11.21
C GLU A 71 4.17 -3.37 10.73
N SER A 72 5.28 -2.96 10.13
CA SER A 72 5.46 -1.60 9.63
C SER A 72 4.48 -1.25 8.50
N PHE A 73 4.15 -2.21 7.64
CA PHE A 73 3.12 -2.03 6.62
C PHE A 73 1.76 -1.70 7.25
N ASN A 74 1.38 -2.42 8.28
CA ASN A 74 0.13 -2.16 8.99
C ASN A 74 0.14 -0.80 9.69
N LYS A 75 1.25 -0.46 10.32
CA LYS A 75 1.40 0.82 11.03
C LYS A 75 1.29 2.01 10.09
N ILE A 76 1.97 1.97 8.95
CA ILE A 76 1.96 3.10 8.01
C ILE A 76 0.58 3.26 7.34
N ILE A 77 -0.09 2.18 7.02
CA ILE A 77 -1.44 2.22 6.47
C ILE A 77 -2.40 2.86 7.49
N GLN A 78 -2.30 2.46 8.75
CA GLN A 78 -3.11 3.04 9.82
C GLN A 78 -2.81 4.53 10.01
N GLU A 79 -1.55 4.92 9.99
CA GLU A 79 -1.15 6.32 10.08
C GLU A 79 -1.71 7.15 8.92
N PHE A 80 -1.65 6.62 7.69
CA PHE A 80 -2.24 7.25 6.52
C PHE A 80 -3.74 7.45 6.68
N MET A 81 -4.45 6.43 7.13
CA MET A 81 -5.89 6.49 7.33
C MET A 81 -6.26 7.50 8.43
N ASP A 82 -5.59 7.44 9.58
CA ASP A 82 -5.87 8.31 10.72
C ASP A 82 -5.58 9.77 10.40
N THR A 83 -4.44 10.05 9.79
CA THR A 83 -4.03 11.41 9.45
C THR A 83 -4.97 12.06 8.44
N ASN A 84 -5.53 11.28 7.53
CA ASN A 84 -6.45 11.77 6.50
C ASN A 84 -7.92 11.63 6.89
N ASN A 85 -8.20 11.28 8.13
CA ASN A 85 -9.56 11.13 8.66
C ASN A 85 -10.42 10.15 7.86
N LEU A 86 -9.78 9.07 7.36
CA LEU A 86 -10.48 8.04 6.62
C LEU A 86 -11.19 7.08 7.59
N THR A 87 -12.45 6.80 7.29
CA THR A 87 -13.20 5.75 7.97
C THR A 87 -13.28 4.51 7.09
N TRP A 88 -13.73 3.40 7.64
CA TRP A 88 -13.89 2.18 6.86
C TRP A 88 -14.83 2.36 5.66
N ASP A 89 -15.83 3.26 5.77
CA ASP A 89 -16.74 3.57 4.68
C ASP A 89 -16.06 4.24 3.48
N ASP A 90 -14.92 4.89 3.71
CA ASP A 90 -14.14 5.54 2.66
C ASP A 90 -13.20 4.57 1.94
N ILE A 91 -13.10 3.33 2.41
CA ILE A 91 -12.13 2.34 1.94
C ILE A 91 -12.82 1.26 1.11
N VAL A 92 -12.28 1.00 -0.07
CA VAL A 92 -12.69 -0.14 -0.90
C VAL A 92 -11.87 -1.36 -0.52
N SER A 93 -10.56 -1.19 -0.43
CA SER A 93 -9.65 -2.29 -0.13
C SER A 93 -8.33 -1.78 0.43
N VAL A 94 -7.74 -2.55 1.32
CA VAL A 94 -6.36 -2.35 1.79
C VAL A 94 -5.55 -3.55 1.32
N LYS A 95 -4.53 -3.29 0.52
CA LYS A 95 -3.52 -4.27 0.12
C LYS A 95 -2.28 -4.07 0.99
N LYS A 96 -1.25 -4.90 0.79
CA LYS A 96 -0.04 -4.80 1.61
C LYS A 96 0.59 -3.40 1.55
N ASP A 97 0.70 -2.84 0.36
CA ASP A 97 1.39 -1.57 0.09
C ASP A 97 0.50 -0.54 -0.61
N ALA A 98 -0.80 -0.69 -0.54
CA ALA A 98 -1.75 0.19 -1.20
C ALA A 98 -3.07 0.30 -0.46
N VAL A 99 -3.70 1.48 -0.58
CA VAL A 99 -5.05 1.73 -0.07
C VAL A 99 -5.91 2.27 -1.22
N PHE A 100 -7.06 1.65 -1.42
CA PHE A 100 -8.04 2.09 -2.41
C PHE A 100 -9.09 2.94 -1.69
N VAL A 101 -9.08 4.24 -1.95
CA VAL A 101 -9.93 5.22 -1.27
C VAL A 101 -11.05 5.66 -2.19
N LYS A 102 -12.27 5.70 -1.64
CA LYS A 102 -13.49 6.07 -2.36
C LYS A 102 -13.97 7.46 -1.94
N ASN A 103 -14.09 8.37 -2.91
CA ASN A 103 -14.72 9.69 -2.72
C ASN A 103 -14.21 10.53 -1.54
N HIS A 104 -12.94 10.40 -1.19
CA HIS A 104 -12.35 11.14 -0.08
C HIS A 104 -10.99 11.72 -0.48
N GLY A 105 -10.82 13.02 -0.31
CA GLY A 105 -9.55 13.68 -0.56
C GLY A 105 -8.47 13.28 0.44
N ILE A 106 -7.23 13.24 -0.03
CA ILE A 106 -6.06 12.96 0.79
C ILE A 106 -5.29 14.26 0.98
N GLN A 107 -5.15 14.70 2.24
CA GLN A 107 -4.46 15.93 2.61
C GLN A 107 -2.97 15.71 2.86
N LYS A 108 -2.60 14.53 3.38
CA LYS A 108 -1.22 14.19 3.67
C LYS A 108 -0.88 12.82 3.11
N SER A 109 0.10 12.78 2.21
CA SER A 109 0.56 11.56 1.55
C SER A 109 2.02 11.21 1.84
N GLU A 110 2.74 12.08 2.54
CA GLU A 110 4.14 11.89 2.89
C GLU A 110 4.31 11.75 4.41
N PHE A 111 5.05 10.72 4.83
CA PHE A 111 5.31 10.41 6.23
C PHE A 111 6.80 10.09 6.36
N GLY A 112 7.62 11.14 6.61
CA GLY A 112 9.07 10.97 6.59
C GLY A 112 9.56 10.44 5.25
N ALA A 113 10.22 9.30 5.25
CA ALA A 113 10.73 8.65 4.05
C ALA A 113 9.65 7.94 3.22
N VAL A 114 8.44 7.78 3.77
CA VAL A 114 7.35 7.06 3.12
C VAL A 114 6.47 8.00 2.33
N HIS A 115 6.28 7.70 1.04
CA HIS A 115 5.45 8.48 0.13
C HIS A 115 4.35 7.59 -0.46
N PHE A 116 3.10 8.00 -0.24
CA PHE A 116 1.94 7.41 -0.92
C PHE A 116 1.70 8.17 -2.22
N ILE A 117 1.56 7.45 -3.33
CA ILE A 117 1.40 8.05 -4.66
C ILE A 117 0.06 7.61 -5.25
N PRO A 118 -0.73 8.53 -5.86
CA PRO A 118 -1.93 8.15 -6.59
C PRO A 118 -1.53 7.46 -7.89
N LYS A 119 -1.62 6.13 -7.91
CA LYS A 119 -1.15 5.32 -9.04
C LYS A 119 -2.22 5.15 -10.11
N ASN A 120 -3.43 4.82 -9.70
CA ASN A 120 -4.55 4.60 -10.62
C ASN A 120 -5.82 5.25 -10.09
N GLN A 121 -6.70 5.62 -11.02
CA GLN A 121 -8.03 6.12 -10.70
C GLN A 121 -9.07 5.27 -11.40
N TYR A 122 -10.09 4.84 -10.66
CA TYR A 122 -11.18 4.01 -11.16
C TYR A 122 -12.53 4.65 -10.86
N LYS A 123 -13.56 4.26 -11.62
CA LYS A 123 -14.93 4.73 -11.42
C LYS A 123 -15.86 3.65 -10.88
N HIS A 124 -15.56 2.41 -11.18
CA HIS A 124 -16.41 1.27 -10.83
C HIS A 124 -15.57 0.16 -10.22
N VAL A 125 -16.15 -0.53 -9.26
CA VAL A 125 -15.54 -1.73 -8.66
C VAL A 125 -16.61 -2.79 -8.50
N LEU A 126 -16.29 -4.02 -8.90
CA LEU A 126 -17.10 -5.19 -8.66
C LEU A 126 -16.32 -6.16 -7.77
N LEU A 127 -16.87 -6.46 -6.60
CA LEU A 127 -16.23 -7.33 -5.63
C LEU A 127 -16.81 -8.74 -5.73
N LEU A 128 -16.04 -9.65 -6.30
CA LEU A 128 -16.36 -11.07 -6.37
C LEU A 128 -15.66 -11.82 -5.21
N PRO A 129 -16.11 -13.07 -4.90
CA PRO A 129 -15.52 -13.78 -3.75
C PRO A 129 -14.00 -13.94 -3.77
N LYS A 130 -13.40 -14.09 -4.96
CA LYS A 130 -11.95 -14.28 -5.12
C LYS A 130 -11.24 -13.16 -5.87
N TYR A 131 -11.99 -12.25 -6.50
CA TYR A 131 -11.45 -11.21 -7.37
C TYR A 131 -12.08 -9.87 -7.09
N GLU A 132 -11.31 -8.83 -7.33
CA GLU A 132 -11.79 -7.45 -7.36
C GLU A 132 -11.57 -6.91 -8.76
N ILE A 133 -12.61 -6.40 -9.39
CA ILE A 133 -12.55 -5.85 -10.74
C ILE A 133 -12.69 -4.34 -10.66
N TYR A 134 -11.63 -3.63 -11.04
CA TYR A 134 -11.56 -2.16 -11.03
C TYR A 134 -11.65 -1.64 -12.45
N ILE A 135 -12.61 -0.77 -12.70
CA ILE A 135 -12.92 -0.29 -14.04
C ILE A 135 -12.78 1.23 -14.10
N SER A 136 -12.01 1.70 -15.08
CA SER A 136 -11.94 3.10 -15.47
C SER A 136 -12.40 3.27 -16.91
N ASN A 137 -12.42 4.52 -17.42
CA ASN A 137 -12.75 4.77 -18.82
C ASN A 137 -11.73 4.17 -19.80
N GLU A 138 -10.51 3.90 -19.33
CA GLU A 138 -9.39 3.49 -20.17
C GLU A 138 -9.03 2.02 -20.00
N LYS A 139 -9.32 1.40 -18.85
CA LYS A 139 -8.87 0.04 -18.56
C LYS A 139 -9.72 -0.67 -17.53
N THR A 140 -9.57 -2.00 -17.51
CA THR A 140 -10.15 -2.90 -16.50
C THR A 140 -9.01 -3.69 -15.87
N ASP A 141 -8.87 -3.58 -14.53
CA ASP A 141 -7.86 -4.31 -13.76
C ASP A 141 -8.54 -5.34 -12.85
N VAL A 142 -8.00 -6.55 -12.82
CA VAL A 142 -8.44 -7.62 -11.92
C VAL A 142 -7.37 -7.81 -10.84
N LYS A 143 -7.79 -7.76 -9.59
CA LYS A 143 -6.85 -7.80 -8.47
C LYS A 143 -7.13 -8.92 -7.47
#